data_d67e21be0f2d2b5c0b4ab1513ac7ca8c
#
_entry.id   d67e21be0f2d2b5c0b4ab1513ac7ca8c
#
_cell.length_a   1.000
_cell.length_b   1.000
_cell.length_c   1.000
_cell.angle_alpha   90.00
_cell.angle_beta   90.00
_cell.angle_gamma   90.00
#
_symmetry.space_group_name_H-M   'P 1'
#
loop_
_entity.id
_entity.type
_entity.pdbx_description
1 polymer ?
#
loop_
_entity_poly.entity_id
_entity_poly.type
_entity_poly.pdbx_seq_one_letter_code
_entity_poly.pdbx_strand_id
1 'polypeptide(L)'
;MHTSPGRTGLGKKMPEIFEAAIGGNKEDQMKYAQEKLGKEINVSEVFKEGQQLDIHAVSKGKGVQGPVKRFGVSLRQHKSEKGVRRVGSLGGWKAQGHIMWRVAKAGKMGYHTRTEHNKWLLKIGNGAEIIKKGGFENYGIVKNAYILIKGSVTGPKKRIIRLNEALVPSKTMPSEAPSIQYIHLGVKQ
;
A
#
# COMPACT_ATOMS: atom_id res chain seq x y z
N MET A 1 -7.34 -12.69 -12.43
CA MET A 1 -8.39 -12.15 -11.54
C MET A 1 -8.60 -10.67 -11.86
N HIS A 2 -9.78 -10.13 -11.57
CA HIS A 2 -10.05 -8.69 -11.70
C HIS A 2 -10.87 -8.17 -10.53
N THR A 3 -10.77 -6.88 -10.26
CA THR A 3 -11.58 -6.20 -9.26
C THR A 3 -12.94 -5.79 -9.81
N SER A 4 -13.90 -5.53 -8.95
CA SER A 4 -15.25 -5.03 -9.33
C SER A 4 -15.47 -3.61 -8.76
N PRO A 5 -14.80 -2.57 -9.28
CA PRO A 5 -14.85 -1.23 -8.71
C PRO A 5 -16.24 -0.59 -8.78
N GLY A 6 -17.10 -0.98 -9.72
CA GLY A 6 -18.46 -0.48 -9.83
C GLY A 6 -19.34 -0.79 -8.61
N ARG A 7 -18.99 -1.79 -7.82
CA ARG A 7 -19.68 -2.11 -6.54
C ARG A 7 -19.22 -1.25 -5.38
N THR A 8 -18.19 -0.44 -5.56
CA THR A 8 -17.64 0.48 -4.56
C THR A 8 -18.09 1.92 -4.84
N GLY A 9 -17.93 2.81 -3.87
CA GLY A 9 -18.17 4.24 -4.05
C GLY A 9 -17.05 5.01 -4.76
N LEU A 10 -16.12 4.33 -5.46
CA LEU A 10 -14.87 4.97 -5.95
C LEU A 10 -15.03 5.78 -7.23
N GLY A 11 -16.15 5.67 -7.96
CA GLY A 11 -16.32 6.32 -9.27
C GLY A 11 -15.42 5.76 -10.39
N LYS A 12 -14.67 4.71 -10.13
CA LYS A 12 -13.83 4.02 -11.13
C LYS A 12 -14.68 2.99 -11.88
N LYS A 13 -14.68 3.04 -13.21
CA LYS A 13 -15.44 2.11 -14.06
C LYS A 13 -14.62 0.89 -14.46
N MET A 14 -13.33 1.08 -14.79
CA MET A 14 -12.48 0.00 -15.29
C MET A 14 -11.92 -0.86 -14.15
N PRO A 15 -12.02 -2.20 -14.25
CA PRO A 15 -11.41 -3.10 -13.29
C PRO A 15 -9.89 -3.09 -13.40
N GLU A 16 -9.22 -3.40 -12.30
CA GLU A 16 -7.80 -3.76 -12.30
C GLU A 16 -7.68 -5.26 -12.50
N ILE A 17 -6.79 -5.65 -13.41
CA ILE A 17 -6.50 -7.06 -13.72
C ILE A 17 -5.15 -7.42 -13.12
N PHE A 18 -5.07 -8.59 -12.53
CA PHE A 18 -3.82 -9.10 -11.97
C PHE A 18 -3.80 -10.62 -11.96
N GLU A 19 -2.62 -11.18 -11.90
CA GLU A 19 -2.37 -12.60 -11.75
C GLU A 19 -2.22 -12.95 -10.27
N ALA A 20 -2.80 -14.07 -9.87
CA ALA A 20 -2.62 -14.65 -8.53
C ALA A 20 -2.13 -16.07 -8.69
N ALA A 21 -1.04 -16.41 -8.01
CA ALA A 21 -0.55 -17.78 -7.97
C ALA A 21 -1.48 -18.64 -7.11
N ILE A 22 -1.73 -19.85 -7.55
CA ILE A 22 -2.47 -20.86 -6.81
C ILE A 22 -1.45 -21.86 -6.27
N GLY A 23 -1.45 -22.09 -4.96
CA GLY A 23 -0.59 -23.08 -4.31
C GLY A 23 -1.11 -24.50 -4.49
N GLY A 24 -0.28 -25.51 -4.14
CA GLY A 24 -0.63 -26.92 -4.19
C GLY A 24 -0.09 -27.66 -5.42
N ASN A 25 -0.53 -28.89 -5.62
CA ASN A 25 -0.14 -29.73 -6.76
C ASN A 25 -0.85 -29.25 -8.04
N LYS A 26 -0.30 -29.60 -9.22
CA LYS A 26 -0.85 -29.17 -10.51
C LYS A 26 -2.32 -29.55 -10.70
N GLU A 27 -2.70 -30.74 -10.26
CA GLU A 27 -4.08 -31.23 -10.37
C GLU A 27 -5.04 -30.41 -9.48
N ASP A 28 -4.64 -30.14 -8.24
CA ASP A 28 -5.44 -29.36 -7.30
C ASP A 28 -5.55 -27.88 -7.75
N GLN A 29 -4.46 -27.32 -8.29
CA GLN A 29 -4.47 -25.97 -8.90
C GLN A 29 -5.47 -25.89 -10.05
N MET A 30 -5.48 -26.89 -10.93
CA MET A 30 -6.39 -26.93 -12.08
C MET A 30 -7.84 -27.09 -11.64
N LYS A 31 -8.13 -28.00 -10.71
CA LYS A 31 -9.48 -28.18 -10.14
C LYS A 31 -10.00 -26.89 -9.52
N TYR A 32 -9.18 -26.26 -8.66
CA TYR A 32 -9.53 -24.98 -8.01
C TYR A 32 -9.78 -23.87 -9.04
N ALA A 33 -8.91 -23.77 -10.05
CA ALA A 33 -9.06 -22.76 -11.11
C ALA A 33 -10.36 -22.94 -11.90
N GLN A 34 -10.71 -24.19 -12.24
CA GLN A 34 -11.97 -24.52 -12.94
C GLN A 34 -13.19 -24.24 -12.06
N GLU A 35 -13.13 -24.59 -10.79
CA GLU A 35 -14.22 -24.35 -9.84
C GLU A 35 -14.50 -22.85 -9.64
N LYS A 36 -13.44 -22.03 -9.56
CA LYS A 36 -13.54 -20.58 -9.29
C LYS A 36 -13.66 -19.73 -10.55
N LEU A 37 -13.59 -20.33 -11.73
CA LEU A 37 -13.75 -19.60 -12.99
C LEU A 37 -15.15 -18.96 -13.08
N GLY A 38 -15.19 -17.64 -13.26
CA GLY A 38 -16.43 -16.86 -13.32
C GLY A 38 -17.13 -16.62 -11.97
N LYS A 39 -16.57 -17.10 -10.86
CA LYS A 39 -17.10 -16.88 -9.50
C LYS A 39 -16.32 -15.79 -8.77
N GLU A 40 -16.96 -15.19 -7.77
CA GLU A 40 -16.30 -14.25 -6.86
C GLU A 40 -15.52 -15.00 -5.78
N ILE A 41 -14.36 -14.44 -5.44
CA ILE A 41 -13.52 -14.92 -4.35
C ILE A 41 -13.58 -13.88 -3.24
N ASN A 42 -14.09 -14.26 -2.08
CA ASN A 42 -14.17 -13.41 -0.91
C ASN A 42 -12.85 -13.40 -0.15
N VAL A 43 -12.57 -12.31 0.54
CA VAL A 43 -11.35 -12.17 1.35
C VAL A 43 -11.27 -13.24 2.44
N SER A 44 -12.39 -13.60 3.06
CA SER A 44 -12.51 -14.63 4.09
C SER A 44 -12.19 -16.06 3.62
N GLU A 45 -12.24 -16.31 2.30
CA GLU A 45 -11.83 -17.60 1.72
C GLU A 45 -10.31 -17.74 1.62
N VAL A 46 -9.61 -16.59 1.54
CA VAL A 46 -8.16 -16.54 1.31
C VAL A 46 -7.38 -16.25 2.58
N PHE A 47 -7.87 -15.34 3.41
CA PHE A 47 -7.18 -14.87 4.61
C PHE A 47 -7.99 -15.15 5.88
N LYS A 48 -7.28 -15.37 6.99
CA LYS A 48 -7.84 -15.57 8.33
C LYS A 48 -7.50 -14.39 9.22
N GLU A 49 -8.39 -14.06 10.15
CA GLU A 49 -8.10 -13.06 11.18
C GLU A 49 -6.92 -13.51 12.05
N GLY A 50 -6.09 -12.57 12.46
CA GLY A 50 -4.83 -12.84 13.16
C GLY A 50 -3.63 -13.11 12.25
N GLN A 51 -3.84 -13.39 10.97
CA GLN A 51 -2.78 -13.67 10.00
C GLN A 51 -1.92 -12.43 9.71
N GLN A 52 -0.66 -12.64 9.39
CA GLN A 52 0.24 -11.59 8.92
C GLN A 52 0.22 -11.52 7.40
N LEU A 53 0.16 -10.32 6.87
CA LEU A 53 0.05 -10.04 5.44
C LEU A 53 1.19 -9.16 4.96
N ASP A 54 1.64 -9.40 3.73
CA ASP A 54 2.49 -8.49 2.97
C ASP A 54 1.63 -7.66 2.03
N ILE A 55 1.83 -6.35 2.06
CA ILE A 55 1.01 -5.37 1.35
C ILE A 55 1.82 -4.73 0.24
N HIS A 56 1.33 -4.82 -0.98
CA HIS A 56 1.94 -4.22 -2.15
C HIS A 56 1.06 -3.09 -2.69
N ALA A 57 1.59 -1.89 -2.73
CA ALA A 57 0.89 -0.74 -3.29
C ALA A 57 1.84 0.32 -3.82
N VAL A 58 1.30 1.24 -4.62
CA VAL A 58 2.03 2.40 -5.14
C VAL A 58 1.89 3.56 -4.16
N SER A 59 2.99 4.10 -3.68
CA SER A 59 3.02 5.21 -2.72
C SER A 59 2.42 6.51 -3.29
N LYS A 60 2.11 7.45 -2.42
CA LYS A 60 1.61 8.78 -2.84
C LYS A 60 2.64 9.49 -3.71
N GLY A 61 2.21 9.95 -4.87
CA GLY A 61 3.03 10.79 -5.74
C GLY A 61 3.22 12.19 -5.15
N LYS A 62 4.45 12.70 -5.21
CA LYS A 62 4.80 14.06 -4.77
C LYS A 62 5.42 14.88 -5.90
N GLY A 63 5.39 14.38 -7.12
CA GLY A 63 6.00 15.01 -8.29
C GLY A 63 7.52 15.09 -8.23
N VAL A 64 8.10 16.01 -8.96
CA VAL A 64 9.53 16.30 -8.94
C VAL A 64 9.87 17.12 -7.71
N GLN A 65 10.80 16.63 -6.90
CA GLN A 65 11.27 17.30 -5.68
C GLN A 65 12.78 17.51 -5.75
N GLY A 66 13.24 18.58 -5.13
CA GLY A 66 14.66 18.87 -4.98
C GLY A 66 15.36 17.95 -3.96
N PRO A 67 16.69 17.93 -3.93
CA PRO A 67 17.47 17.03 -3.08
C PRO A 67 17.20 17.22 -1.58
N VAL A 68 16.89 18.42 -1.14
CA VAL A 68 16.60 18.73 0.27
C VAL A 68 15.39 17.91 0.76
N LYS A 69 14.29 17.94 0.02
CA LYS A 69 13.08 17.18 0.38
C LYS A 69 13.20 15.69 0.05
N ARG A 70 13.81 15.37 -1.09
CA ARG A 70 13.87 14.00 -1.60
C ARG A 70 14.83 13.11 -0.83
N PHE A 71 15.97 13.65 -0.39
CA PHE A 71 17.06 12.91 0.29
C PHE A 71 17.41 13.45 1.68
N GLY A 72 16.78 14.54 2.12
CA GLY A 72 17.11 15.13 3.42
C GLY A 72 18.48 15.79 3.49
N VAL A 73 18.99 16.27 2.36
CA VAL A 73 20.26 16.99 2.31
C VAL A 73 20.14 18.31 3.06
N SER A 74 21.14 18.64 3.86
CA SER A 74 21.20 19.89 4.60
C SER A 74 21.26 21.10 3.68
N LEU A 75 20.65 22.20 4.11
CA LEU A 75 20.80 23.49 3.43
C LEU A 75 22.23 23.98 3.54
N ARG A 76 22.73 24.59 2.48
CA ARG A 76 24.01 25.30 2.53
C ARG A 76 23.86 26.56 3.38
N GLN A 77 25.00 27.17 3.71
CA GLN A 77 25.04 28.46 4.40
C GLN A 77 24.20 29.51 3.65
N HIS A 78 23.49 30.38 4.39
CA HIS A 78 22.59 31.37 3.84
C HIS A 78 23.27 32.37 2.89
N LYS A 79 24.57 32.64 3.07
CA LYS A 79 25.39 33.49 2.18
C LYS A 79 25.94 32.75 0.93
N SER A 80 25.50 31.50 0.63
CA SER A 80 25.96 30.78 -0.55
C SER A 80 25.53 31.47 -1.84
N GLU A 81 26.49 31.83 -2.69
CA GLU A 81 26.27 32.61 -3.90
C GLU A 81 25.39 31.91 -4.96
N LYS A 82 25.61 30.60 -5.17
CA LYS A 82 24.95 29.80 -6.23
C LYS A 82 23.73 28.99 -5.72
N GLY A 83 23.08 29.43 -4.66
CA GLY A 83 21.88 28.81 -4.12
C GLY A 83 22.14 27.84 -2.97
N VAL A 84 21.14 27.75 -2.07
CA VAL A 84 21.21 27.02 -0.78
C VAL A 84 20.62 25.63 -0.82
N ARG A 85 19.75 25.33 -1.78
CA ARG A 85 19.00 24.08 -1.84
C ARG A 85 19.61 23.04 -2.80
N ARG A 86 20.94 23.01 -2.88
CA ARG A 86 21.69 22.11 -3.77
C ARG A 86 22.66 21.24 -3.00
N VAL A 87 23.04 20.11 -3.58
CA VAL A 87 24.12 19.27 -3.09
C VAL A 87 25.44 20.01 -3.20
N GLY A 88 26.32 19.89 -2.22
CA GLY A 88 27.62 20.54 -2.21
C GLY A 88 28.55 20.01 -3.28
N SER A 89 28.96 18.76 -3.14
CA SER A 89 29.83 18.04 -4.08
C SER A 89 29.05 17.01 -4.87
N LEU A 90 29.35 16.87 -6.15
CA LEU A 90 28.77 15.85 -7.02
C LEU A 90 29.66 14.62 -7.13
N GLY A 91 30.78 14.61 -6.41
CA GLY A 91 31.80 13.57 -6.45
C GLY A 91 32.78 13.72 -7.63
N GLY A 92 33.91 13.08 -7.49
CA GLY A 92 34.95 13.03 -8.49
C GLY A 92 34.99 11.67 -9.17
N TRP A 93 34.26 11.47 -10.24
CA TRP A 93 34.32 10.24 -11.01
C TRP A 93 34.61 10.59 -12.47
N LYS A 94 35.54 9.86 -13.09
CA LYS A 94 35.96 10.04 -14.49
C LYS A 94 36.29 11.52 -14.80
N ALA A 95 37.27 12.09 -14.06
CA ALA A 95 37.65 13.49 -14.20
C ALA A 95 36.49 14.48 -14.16
N GLN A 96 35.49 14.23 -13.34
CA GLN A 96 34.24 15.00 -13.21
C GLN A 96 33.33 15.00 -14.45
N GLY A 97 33.64 14.19 -15.44
CA GLY A 97 32.82 14.04 -16.67
C GLY A 97 31.56 13.19 -16.46
N HIS A 98 31.42 12.56 -15.26
CA HIS A 98 30.27 11.72 -14.94
C HIS A 98 29.81 11.91 -13.50
N ILE A 99 28.52 11.88 -13.28
CA ILE A 99 27.91 11.94 -11.93
C ILE A 99 27.28 10.59 -11.64
N MET A 100 27.69 9.96 -10.53
CA MET A 100 27.14 8.66 -10.11
C MET A 100 25.63 8.75 -9.86
N TRP A 101 24.94 7.64 -10.09
CA TRP A 101 23.49 7.52 -9.87
C TRP A 101 23.07 7.79 -8.42
N ARG A 102 23.93 7.44 -7.44
CA ARG A 102 23.67 7.59 -5.99
C ARG A 102 23.74 9.03 -5.48
N VAL A 103 24.20 9.98 -6.29
CA VAL A 103 24.23 11.39 -5.90
C VAL A 103 22.79 11.91 -5.75
N ALA A 104 22.54 12.63 -4.65
CA ALA A 104 21.23 13.19 -4.34
C ALA A 104 20.83 14.29 -5.34
N LYS A 105 20.11 13.91 -6.38
CA LYS A 105 19.60 14.84 -7.42
C LYS A 105 18.11 15.10 -7.27
N ALA A 106 17.64 16.19 -7.86
CA ALA A 106 16.21 16.40 -8.07
C ALA A 106 15.63 15.28 -8.95
N GLY A 107 14.39 14.92 -8.71
CA GLY A 107 13.68 13.91 -9.49
C GLY A 107 12.34 13.53 -8.85
N LYS A 108 11.71 12.53 -9.42
CA LYS A 108 10.42 12.03 -8.95
C LYS A 108 10.52 11.51 -7.51
N MET A 109 9.62 11.98 -6.65
CA MET A 109 9.44 11.52 -5.27
C MET A 109 8.06 10.91 -5.12
N GLY A 110 7.99 9.72 -4.55
CA GLY A 110 6.74 8.96 -4.46
C GLY A 110 6.31 8.36 -5.80
N TYR A 111 5.08 7.81 -5.83
CA TYR A 111 4.57 7.02 -6.95
C TYR A 111 5.48 5.85 -7.31
N HIS A 112 6.01 5.21 -6.27
CA HIS A 112 6.83 4.01 -6.37
C HIS A 112 6.08 2.82 -5.77
N THR A 113 6.20 1.66 -6.39
CA THR A 113 5.74 0.41 -5.79
C THR A 113 6.51 0.16 -4.50
N ARG A 114 5.78 -0.12 -3.43
CA ARG A 114 6.33 -0.44 -2.12
C ARG A 114 5.68 -1.71 -1.58
N THR A 115 6.46 -2.50 -0.89
CA THR A 115 6.01 -3.66 -0.13
C THR A 115 6.18 -3.35 1.35
N GLU A 116 5.10 -3.47 2.10
CA GLU A 116 5.11 -3.39 3.55
C GLU A 116 4.88 -4.78 4.10
N HIS A 117 5.85 -5.30 4.84
CA HIS A 117 5.85 -6.66 5.35
C HIS A 117 5.15 -6.78 6.70
N ASN A 118 4.64 -7.98 6.97
CA ASN A 118 4.18 -8.41 8.29
C ASN A 118 3.11 -7.50 8.89
N LYS A 119 2.12 -7.08 8.11
CA LYS A 119 0.96 -6.34 8.61
C LYS A 119 -0.04 -7.30 9.23
N TRP A 120 -0.43 -7.04 10.46
CA TRP A 120 -1.34 -7.89 11.20
C TRP A 120 -2.79 -7.63 10.81
N LEU A 121 -3.49 -8.66 10.35
CA LEU A 121 -4.91 -8.63 10.03
C LEU A 121 -5.73 -8.80 11.32
N LEU A 122 -6.41 -7.75 11.73
CA LEU A 122 -7.15 -7.71 12.98
C LEU A 122 -8.57 -8.26 12.84
N LYS A 123 -9.27 -7.86 11.76
CA LYS A 123 -10.67 -8.25 11.54
C LYS A 123 -11.02 -8.24 10.06
N ILE A 124 -11.90 -9.15 9.67
CA ILE A 124 -12.61 -9.16 8.39
C ILE A 124 -14.08 -8.91 8.70
N GLY A 125 -14.66 -7.82 8.24
CA GLY A 125 -16.04 -7.46 8.53
C GLY A 125 -16.80 -6.93 7.33
N ASN A 126 -18.08 -6.70 7.52
CA ASN A 126 -18.97 -6.13 6.51
C ASN A 126 -19.10 -4.60 6.68
N GLY A 127 -19.20 -3.86 5.57
CA GLY A 127 -19.29 -2.41 5.59
C GLY A 127 -20.43 -1.86 6.46
N ALA A 128 -21.49 -2.63 6.65
CA ALA A 128 -22.59 -2.27 7.54
C ALA A 128 -22.18 -2.05 9.01
N GLU A 129 -21.09 -2.68 9.46
CA GLU A 129 -20.57 -2.55 10.83
C GLU A 129 -19.85 -1.21 11.08
N ILE A 130 -19.34 -0.58 10.03
CA ILE A 130 -18.50 0.63 10.11
C ILE A 130 -19.13 1.83 9.40
N ILE A 131 -20.45 1.94 9.43
CA ILE A 131 -21.17 3.08 8.84
C ILE A 131 -20.88 4.34 9.64
N LYS A 132 -20.23 5.30 8.98
CA LYS A 132 -19.95 6.62 9.52
C LYS A 132 -20.87 7.65 8.88
N LYS A 133 -21.55 8.49 9.68
CA LYS A 133 -22.30 9.64 9.18
C LYS A 133 -21.38 10.55 8.34
N GLY A 134 -21.75 10.81 7.08
CA GLY A 134 -20.95 11.56 6.14
C GLY A 134 -19.82 10.78 5.46
N GLY A 135 -19.67 9.49 5.75
CA GLY A 135 -18.66 8.62 5.16
C GLY A 135 -17.24 8.88 5.67
N PHE A 136 -16.28 8.08 5.19
CA PHE A 136 -14.85 8.25 5.49
C PHE A 136 -14.25 9.38 4.64
N GLU A 137 -13.41 10.18 5.25
CA GLU A 137 -12.78 11.33 4.59
C GLU A 137 -11.99 10.92 3.35
N ASN A 138 -12.26 11.58 2.21
CA ASN A 138 -11.69 11.30 0.90
C ASN A 138 -11.91 9.87 0.36
N TYR A 139 -12.82 9.09 0.97
CA TYR A 139 -13.20 7.77 0.48
C TYR A 139 -14.70 7.68 0.19
N GLY A 140 -15.54 8.04 1.15
CA GLY A 140 -16.97 7.87 1.11
C GLY A 140 -17.46 6.75 2.02
N ILE A 141 -18.62 6.17 1.70
CA ILE A 141 -19.23 5.09 2.49
C ILE A 141 -18.63 3.74 2.05
N VAL A 142 -18.27 2.91 3.02
CA VAL A 142 -17.84 1.52 2.77
C VAL A 142 -19.11 0.66 2.63
N LYS A 143 -19.30 0.09 1.44
CA LYS A 143 -20.50 -0.71 1.11
C LYS A 143 -20.24 -2.21 1.19
N ASN A 144 -19.01 -2.63 0.93
CA ASN A 144 -18.61 -4.02 0.81
C ASN A 144 -17.88 -4.50 2.05
N ALA A 145 -17.45 -5.77 2.04
CA ALA A 145 -16.56 -6.31 3.05
C ALA A 145 -15.30 -5.44 3.19
N TYR A 146 -14.81 -5.30 4.40
CA TYR A 146 -13.59 -4.58 4.73
C TYR A 146 -12.63 -5.46 5.54
N ILE A 147 -11.38 -5.10 5.51
CA ILE A 147 -10.37 -5.66 6.40
C ILE A 147 -9.79 -4.56 7.28
N LEU A 148 -9.54 -4.89 8.54
CA LEU A 148 -8.90 -4.02 9.51
C LEU A 148 -7.47 -4.50 9.73
N ILE A 149 -6.51 -3.64 9.45
CA ILE A 149 -5.08 -3.95 9.51
C ILE A 149 -4.40 -3.02 10.51
N LYS A 150 -3.49 -3.55 11.31
CA LYS A 150 -2.70 -2.76 12.26
C LYS A 150 -1.70 -1.86 11.53
N GLY A 151 -1.76 -0.57 11.83
CA GLY A 151 -0.81 0.42 11.31
C GLY A 151 -1.23 1.06 9.97
N SER A 152 -0.27 1.67 9.31
CA SER A 152 -0.50 2.35 8.03
C SER A 152 -0.37 1.39 6.84
N VAL A 153 -0.93 1.82 5.72
CA VAL A 153 -0.82 1.14 4.42
C VAL A 153 -0.32 2.14 3.39
N THR A 154 0.57 1.69 2.51
CA THR A 154 1.14 2.51 1.45
C THR A 154 0.09 3.03 0.48
N GLY A 155 0.21 4.28 0.08
CA GLY A 155 -0.59 4.90 -0.97
C GLY A 155 -1.65 5.89 -0.47
N PRO A 156 -2.32 6.59 -1.40
CA PRO A 156 -3.47 7.44 -1.10
C PRO A 156 -4.72 6.60 -0.89
N LYS A 157 -5.73 7.20 -0.24
CA LYS A 157 -7.07 6.64 -0.17
C LYS A 157 -7.58 6.34 -1.60
N LYS A 158 -8.40 5.31 -1.76
CA LYS A 158 -8.94 4.84 -3.05
C LYS A 158 -7.94 4.11 -3.97
N ARG A 159 -6.69 3.92 -3.59
CA ARG A 159 -5.72 3.16 -4.37
C ARG A 159 -5.93 1.66 -4.19
N ILE A 160 -5.74 0.93 -5.28
CA ILE A 160 -5.70 -0.53 -5.23
C ILE A 160 -4.50 -1.00 -4.39
N ILE A 161 -4.74 -2.02 -3.60
CA ILE A 161 -3.76 -2.66 -2.74
C ILE A 161 -3.82 -4.16 -3.05
N ARG A 162 -2.65 -4.78 -3.19
CA ARG A 162 -2.52 -6.22 -3.29
C ARG A 162 -2.07 -6.77 -1.95
N LEU A 163 -2.69 -7.85 -1.54
CA LEU A 163 -2.41 -8.53 -0.29
C LEU A 163 -1.91 -9.93 -0.60
N ASN A 164 -0.82 -10.30 0.03
CA ASN A 164 -0.30 -11.66 0.02
C ASN A 164 -0.13 -12.13 1.46
N GLU A 165 -0.11 -13.43 1.66
CA GLU A 165 0.36 -14.00 2.92
C GLU A 165 1.82 -13.57 3.16
N ALA A 166 2.18 -13.32 4.42
CA ALA A 166 3.53 -12.89 4.76
C ALA A 166 4.54 -13.98 4.42
N LEU A 167 5.53 -13.66 3.59
CA LEU A 167 6.57 -14.59 3.16
C LEU A 167 7.43 -15.06 4.34
N VAL A 168 7.75 -14.13 5.25
CA VAL A 168 8.53 -14.42 6.46
C VAL A 168 7.80 -13.78 7.65
N PRO A 169 6.83 -14.49 8.26
CA PRO A 169 6.05 -13.93 9.36
C PRO A 169 6.92 -13.64 10.58
N SER A 170 6.64 -12.55 11.26
CA SER A 170 7.31 -12.16 12.49
C SER A 170 6.88 -13.05 13.63
N LYS A 171 7.84 -13.61 14.36
CA LYS A 171 7.60 -14.46 15.54
C LYS A 171 7.11 -13.67 16.76
N THR A 172 7.24 -12.34 16.75
CA THR A 172 6.84 -11.47 17.86
C THR A 172 5.36 -11.07 17.82
N MET A 173 4.68 -11.28 16.70
CA MET A 173 3.25 -11.02 16.58
C MET A 173 2.44 -12.21 17.01
N PRO A 174 1.33 -11.99 17.76
CA PRO A 174 0.39 -13.06 18.08
C PRO A 174 -0.19 -13.69 16.82
N SER A 175 -0.43 -15.00 16.85
CA SER A 175 -1.11 -15.73 15.77
C SER A 175 -2.64 -15.63 15.86
N GLU A 176 -3.16 -15.30 17.04
CA GLU A 176 -4.59 -15.17 17.31
C GLU A 176 -5.06 -13.74 17.06
N ALA A 177 -6.25 -13.60 16.50
CA ALA A 177 -6.88 -12.31 16.31
C ALA A 177 -7.24 -11.66 17.65
N PRO A 178 -7.02 -10.33 17.83
CA PRO A 178 -7.42 -9.66 19.05
C PRO A 178 -8.94 -9.51 19.12
N SER A 179 -9.52 -9.61 20.29
CA SER A 179 -10.92 -9.25 20.52
C SER A 179 -11.09 -7.73 20.43
N ILE A 180 -11.82 -7.26 19.42
CA ILE A 180 -12.08 -5.84 19.21
C ILE A 180 -13.35 -5.45 19.97
N GLN A 181 -13.20 -4.68 21.03
CA GLN A 181 -14.32 -4.20 21.84
C GLN A 181 -14.96 -2.94 21.25
N TYR A 182 -14.17 -2.07 20.65
CA TYR A 182 -14.65 -0.79 20.15
C TYR A 182 -13.83 -0.28 18.97
N ILE A 183 -14.51 0.26 17.93
CA ILE A 183 -13.90 0.92 16.79
C ILE A 183 -14.33 2.39 16.79
N HIS A 184 -13.40 3.29 17.04
CA HIS A 184 -13.67 4.73 16.98
C HIS A 184 -13.66 5.21 15.52
N LEU A 185 -14.82 5.57 14.98
CA LEU A 185 -14.96 6.02 13.59
C LEU A 185 -14.65 7.51 13.39
N GLY A 186 -14.33 8.24 14.43
CA GLY A 186 -14.10 9.68 14.40
C GLY A 186 -15.37 10.45 13.99
N VAL A 187 -15.96 11.18 14.90
CA VAL A 187 -17.02 12.12 14.58
C VAL A 187 -16.33 13.41 14.14
N LYS A 188 -16.63 13.92 12.93
CA LYS A 188 -16.33 15.33 12.66
C LYS A 188 -17.25 16.14 13.56
N GLN A 189 -16.67 16.89 14.48
CA GLN A 189 -17.36 18.00 15.14
C GLN A 189 -17.68 19.07 14.11
#